data_c8f08ea6ccc00d4d089094ec28931738
#
_entry.id   c8f08ea6ccc00d4d089094ec28931738
#
_cell.length_a   1.000
_cell.length_b   1.000
_cell.length_c   1.000
_cell.angle_alpha   90.00
_cell.angle_beta   90.00
_cell.angle_gamma   90.00
#
_symmetry.space_group_name_H-M   'P 1'
#
loop_
_entity.id
_entity.type
_entity.pdbx_description
1 polymer ?
#
loop_
_entity_poly.entity_id
_entity_poly.type
_entity_poly.pdbx_seq_one_letter_code
_entity_poly.pdbx_strand_id
1 'polypeptide(L)'
;MNNGFRRRLAHRVSFHLRNGEAHMPVRANAKLLNAGMKSFNRTHMRPSNDVPPVIHIVIGHRHLWPGWHYSPDMAVKHSRLSTSGDNAYKYLLQFYSASGALQSELLVKQYHANWITADLVENEFRGLQYASEVLSRTAQFRAPFPFGRSVEHKLLVMEYCPCHDLSHLTFAPIRFSRAWLTAGARKKAFDAISRTGELLAAFQSSGVNVDGSASGAVLARYLDLFENNITAHKLLLPRPILAAVQGKIRSTLTSHFVRRLVPEHHDFGPWNVTVGARHWFLFDFGNFTHGCPEYDLARFTMALRLYSQHRTVDERLVDDLQVLFIDSFRRSTGRDTELDAGLFRAFALMHLYELARVCLSRGTRMQSLLLRPSQDFFAEAFEEYLAGEPASIRAVRCADGSTYTNT
;
A
#
# COMPACT_ATOMS: atom_id res chain seq x y z
N MET A 1 -36.34 -19.37 1.10
CA MET A 1 -36.05 -19.55 2.51
C MET A 1 -34.72 -18.82 2.77
N ASN A 2 -34.59 -17.70 3.33
CA ASN A 2 -34.92 -17.17 4.61
C ASN A 2 -34.82 -15.62 4.63
N ASN A 3 -35.95 -14.93 4.63
CA ASN A 3 -36.03 -13.49 4.82
C ASN A 3 -36.12 -13.12 6.34
N GLY A 4 -35.68 -14.00 7.22
CA GLY A 4 -35.89 -13.92 8.67
C GLY A 4 -34.79 -13.27 9.49
N PHE A 5 -33.58 -13.07 8.94
CA PHE A 5 -32.41 -12.67 9.74
C PHE A 5 -32.18 -11.15 9.80
N ARG A 6 -32.74 -10.39 8.86
CA ARG A 6 -32.55 -8.93 8.83
C ARG A 6 -33.46 -8.11 9.77
N ARG A 7 -34.38 -8.72 10.51
CA ARG A 7 -35.36 -8.00 11.38
C ARG A 7 -35.08 -8.04 12.88
N ARG A 8 -34.01 -8.68 13.37
CA ARG A 8 -33.79 -8.81 14.84
C ARG A 8 -32.72 -7.91 15.46
N LEU A 9 -32.01 -7.08 14.69
CA LEU A 9 -31.02 -6.12 15.23
C LEU A 9 -31.50 -4.67 15.31
N ALA A 10 -32.78 -4.39 15.01
CA ALA A 10 -33.38 -3.04 15.05
C ALA A 10 -33.99 -2.66 16.40
N HIS A 11 -33.93 -3.49 17.43
CA HIS A 11 -34.48 -3.19 18.75
C HIS A 11 -33.40 -3.33 19.82
N ARG A 12 -32.79 -2.20 20.16
CA ARG A 12 -32.34 -1.73 21.48
C ARG A 12 -31.17 -0.78 21.31
N VAL A 13 -31.46 0.49 21.23
CA VAL A 13 -30.83 1.57 22.00
C VAL A 13 -31.68 2.82 21.78
N SER A 14 -32.72 2.97 22.59
CA SER A 14 -33.37 4.26 22.80
C SER A 14 -32.56 5.03 23.83
N PHE A 15 -31.77 5.99 23.40
CA PHE A 15 -31.23 6.98 24.32
C PHE A 15 -32.05 8.26 24.23
N HIS A 16 -32.65 8.63 25.36
CA HIS A 16 -33.33 9.88 25.59
C HIS A 16 -32.41 11.07 25.33
N LEU A 17 -32.65 11.81 24.27
CA LEU A 17 -32.13 13.16 24.10
C LEU A 17 -33.14 14.12 24.78
N ARG A 18 -32.77 14.64 25.94
CA ARG A 18 -33.39 15.83 26.52
C ARG A 18 -32.88 17.06 25.74
N ASN A 19 -33.84 17.90 25.38
CA ASN A 19 -33.64 19.20 24.74
C ASN A 19 -32.61 20.07 25.50
N GLY A 20 -31.65 20.57 24.79
CA GLY A 20 -30.71 21.60 25.21
C GLY A 20 -30.10 22.22 23.99
N GLU A 21 -30.67 23.33 23.52
CA GLU A 21 -30.09 24.16 22.45
C GLU A 21 -28.72 24.68 22.88
N ALA A 22 -27.69 24.31 22.17
CA ALA A 22 -26.39 24.97 22.21
C ALA A 22 -25.95 25.28 20.80
N HIS A 23 -26.19 26.52 20.39
CA HIS A 23 -25.55 27.12 19.22
C HIS A 23 -24.03 27.05 19.39
N MET A 24 -23.37 26.19 18.68
CA MET A 24 -21.92 26.22 18.51
C MET A 24 -21.56 27.02 17.25
N PRO A 25 -20.68 28.02 17.33
CA PRO A 25 -20.31 28.82 16.17
C PRO A 25 -19.44 27.99 15.21
N VAL A 26 -19.85 27.96 13.97
CA VAL A 26 -19.22 27.24 12.82
C VAL A 26 -17.74 27.64 12.56
N ARG A 27 -17.19 28.64 13.25
CA ARG A 27 -15.82 29.14 13.04
C ARG A 27 -14.71 28.37 13.76
N ALA A 28 -14.99 27.47 14.69
CA ALA A 28 -13.95 26.74 15.43
C ALA A 28 -13.39 25.52 14.72
N ASN A 29 -14.09 24.96 13.74
CA ASN A 29 -13.67 23.74 13.08
C ASN A 29 -12.65 23.91 11.93
N ALA A 30 -12.48 25.13 11.42
CA ALA A 30 -11.50 25.40 10.35
C ALA A 30 -10.03 25.34 10.85
N LYS A 31 -9.78 25.60 12.14
CA LYS A 31 -8.42 25.51 12.70
C LYS A 31 -7.98 24.08 13.02
N LEU A 32 -8.89 23.20 13.36
CA LEU A 32 -8.59 21.78 13.60
C LEU A 32 -8.40 21.00 12.28
N LEU A 33 -9.11 21.40 11.22
CA LEU A 33 -8.90 20.86 9.88
C LEU A 33 -7.52 21.23 9.29
N ASN A 34 -7.02 22.44 9.58
CA ASN A 34 -5.68 22.87 9.17
C ASN A 34 -4.54 22.21 9.97
N ALA A 35 -4.78 21.70 11.17
CA ALA A 35 -3.75 21.01 11.95
C ALA A 35 -3.51 19.57 11.43
N GLY A 36 -4.50 18.92 10.82
CA GLY A 36 -4.35 17.61 10.17
C GLY A 36 -3.78 17.68 8.75
N MET A 37 -3.84 18.85 8.10
CA MET A 37 -3.32 19.09 6.76
C MET A 37 -1.90 19.68 6.75
N LYS A 38 -1.21 19.74 7.87
CA LYS A 38 0.25 19.94 7.91
C LYS A 38 0.97 18.63 7.55
N SER A 39 0.54 18.05 6.44
CA SER A 39 1.28 17.09 5.69
C SER A 39 2.56 17.72 5.16
N PHE A 40 3.63 17.03 5.15
CA PHE A 40 4.87 17.10 4.36
C PHE A 40 5.35 18.48 3.82
N ASN A 41 4.64 19.58 4.10
CA ASN A 41 5.06 20.92 3.79
C ASN A 41 5.91 21.45 4.94
N ARG A 42 7.23 21.37 4.75
CA ARG A 42 8.25 22.13 5.49
C ARG A 42 8.06 22.05 7.01
N THR A 43 8.33 20.89 7.60
CA THR A 43 8.86 20.90 8.97
C THR A 43 10.04 21.85 8.94
N HIS A 44 9.95 22.94 9.68
CA HIS A 44 11.06 23.87 9.87
C HIS A 44 12.28 23.08 10.34
N MET A 45 13.17 22.79 9.39
CA MET A 45 14.44 22.18 9.66
C MET A 45 15.23 23.15 10.50
N ARG A 46 15.41 22.83 11.77
CA ARG A 46 16.50 23.42 12.52
C ARG A 46 17.77 22.76 11.97
N PRO A 47 18.73 23.50 11.42
CA PRO A 47 20.03 22.94 11.12
C PRO A 47 20.61 22.42 12.44
N SER A 48 20.67 21.11 12.62
CA SER A 48 21.46 20.53 13.69
C SER A 48 22.91 20.64 13.22
N ASN A 49 23.77 21.24 14.04
CA ASN A 49 25.20 21.35 13.72
C ASN A 49 25.89 19.97 13.75
N ASP A 50 25.24 18.94 14.23
CA ASP A 50 25.74 17.57 14.25
C ASP A 50 25.33 16.85 12.98
N VAL A 51 26.30 16.65 12.09
CA VAL A 51 26.12 15.85 10.87
C VAL A 51 25.88 14.39 11.27
N PRO A 52 24.72 13.80 10.93
CA PRO A 52 24.46 12.41 11.27
C PRO A 52 25.54 11.48 10.73
N PRO A 53 25.98 10.45 11.47
CA PRO A 53 27.00 9.51 11.02
C PRO A 53 26.74 8.91 9.65
N VAL A 54 25.47 8.71 9.29
CA VAL A 54 25.05 8.18 8.00
C VAL A 54 25.56 9.02 6.82
N ILE A 55 25.69 10.33 6.98
CA ILE A 55 26.16 11.23 5.91
C ILE A 55 27.65 10.99 5.64
N HIS A 56 28.44 10.83 6.71
CA HIS A 56 29.87 10.47 6.59
C HIS A 56 30.05 9.13 5.90
N ILE A 57 29.16 8.15 6.19
CA ILE A 57 29.16 6.85 5.54
C ILE A 57 28.85 7.03 4.04
N VAL A 58 27.82 7.77 3.68
CA VAL A 58 27.45 7.97 2.27
C VAL A 58 28.56 8.66 1.49
N ILE A 59 29.15 9.72 2.02
CA ILE A 59 30.23 10.45 1.36
C ILE A 59 31.53 9.62 1.34
N GLY A 60 31.89 8.99 2.45
CA GLY A 60 33.11 8.18 2.56
C GLY A 60 33.11 6.95 1.66
N HIS A 61 31.95 6.35 1.45
CA HIS A 61 31.78 5.16 0.61
C HIS A 61 31.21 5.49 -0.78
N ARG A 62 31.47 6.69 -1.31
CA ARG A 62 30.93 7.12 -2.62
C ARG A 62 31.16 6.16 -3.77
N HIS A 63 32.21 5.34 -3.71
CA HIS A 63 32.49 4.28 -4.67
C HIS A 63 31.42 3.17 -4.71
N LEU A 64 30.58 3.03 -3.66
CA LEU A 64 29.46 2.10 -3.61
C LEU A 64 28.20 2.65 -4.30
N TRP A 65 28.22 3.91 -4.75
CA TRP A 65 27.07 4.59 -5.36
C TRP A 65 27.35 4.93 -6.83
N PRO A 66 27.45 3.95 -7.72
CA PRO A 66 27.75 4.20 -9.13
C PRO A 66 26.66 5.09 -9.76
N GLY A 67 27.09 6.03 -10.59
CA GLY A 67 26.21 7.00 -11.24
C GLY A 67 25.92 8.26 -10.41
N TRP A 68 26.38 8.32 -9.16
CA TRP A 68 26.35 9.55 -8.37
C TRP A 68 27.71 10.25 -8.39
N HIS A 69 27.67 11.53 -8.77
CA HIS A 69 28.87 12.35 -8.84
C HIS A 69 28.96 13.28 -7.65
N TYR A 70 29.99 13.10 -6.84
CA TYR A 70 30.31 13.96 -5.70
C TYR A 70 31.68 14.58 -5.89
N SER A 71 31.78 15.91 -5.70
CA SER A 71 33.05 16.63 -5.63
C SER A 71 33.26 17.15 -4.19
N PRO A 72 34.49 17.09 -3.64
CA PRO A 72 34.80 17.54 -2.28
C PRO A 72 34.49 19.03 -2.00
N ASP A 73 34.38 19.86 -3.03
CA ASP A 73 34.02 21.26 -2.96
C ASP A 73 32.50 21.51 -2.86
N MET A 74 31.70 20.46 -2.98
CA MET A 74 30.26 20.57 -2.81
C MET A 74 29.88 20.78 -1.34
N ALA A 75 29.03 21.79 -1.10
CA ALA A 75 28.37 21.95 0.19
C ALA A 75 27.20 20.94 0.30
N VAL A 76 27.10 20.27 1.46
CA VAL A 76 26.05 19.29 1.73
C VAL A 76 25.09 19.85 2.77
N LYS A 77 23.82 19.94 2.41
CA LYS A 77 22.72 20.14 3.37
C LYS A 77 21.99 18.83 3.59
N HIS A 78 21.55 18.61 4.80
CA HIS A 78 20.79 17.42 5.12
C HIS A 78 19.55 17.73 5.93
N SER A 79 18.58 16.86 5.82
CA SER A 79 17.39 16.86 6.65
C SER A 79 16.89 15.46 6.91
N ARG A 80 16.49 15.21 8.15
CA ARG A 80 15.78 14.00 8.48
C ARG A 80 14.31 14.17 8.11
N LEU A 81 13.84 13.38 7.15
CA LEU A 81 12.44 13.35 6.80
C LEU A 81 11.64 12.69 7.94
N SER A 82 10.52 13.30 8.31
CA SER A 82 9.62 12.69 9.29
C SER A 82 9.17 11.33 8.75
N THR A 83 9.44 10.29 9.50
CA THR A 83 8.99 8.94 9.13
C THR A 83 7.74 8.61 9.92
N SER A 84 6.71 8.15 9.25
CA SER A 84 5.58 7.48 9.88
C SER A 84 5.90 6.01 10.21
N GLY A 85 7.00 5.47 9.68
CA GLY A 85 7.42 4.08 9.86
C GLY A 85 8.57 3.94 10.87
N ASP A 86 8.50 2.91 11.68
CA ASP A 86 9.44 2.69 12.79
C ASP A 86 10.67 1.86 12.40
N ASN A 87 10.84 1.51 11.11
CA ASN A 87 11.86 0.56 10.67
C ASN A 87 13.13 1.21 10.11
N ALA A 88 13.02 2.44 9.59
CA ALA A 88 14.14 3.14 8.97
C ALA A 88 14.06 4.66 9.17
N TYR A 89 15.23 5.26 9.33
CA TYR A 89 15.38 6.70 9.20
C TYR A 89 15.53 7.04 7.72
N LYS A 90 14.88 8.12 7.27
CA LYS A 90 15.00 8.65 5.92
C LYS A 90 15.65 10.03 5.99
N TYR A 91 16.71 10.21 5.22
CA TYR A 91 17.44 11.46 5.14
C TYR A 91 17.41 11.98 3.71
N LEU A 92 17.10 13.27 3.54
CA LEU A 92 17.32 13.98 2.29
C LEU A 92 18.71 14.62 2.36
N LEU A 93 19.57 14.30 1.42
CA LEU A 93 20.86 14.93 1.22
C LEU A 93 20.80 15.79 -0.04
N GLN A 94 21.18 17.07 0.09
CA GLN A 94 21.19 18.04 -1.01
C GLN A 94 22.61 18.54 -1.21
N PHE A 95 23.11 18.41 -2.42
CA PHE A 95 24.48 18.76 -2.79
C PHE A 95 24.49 20.03 -3.64
N TYR A 96 25.25 21.02 -3.21
CA TYR A 96 25.33 22.33 -3.85
C TYR A 96 26.75 22.56 -4.38
N SER A 97 26.86 23.12 -5.58
CA SER A 97 28.14 23.59 -6.12
C SER A 97 28.71 24.75 -5.30
N ALA A 98 29.96 25.12 -5.54
CA ALA A 98 30.58 26.31 -4.95
C ALA A 98 29.81 27.61 -5.27
N SER A 99 29.09 27.68 -6.39
CA SER A 99 28.21 28.80 -6.74
C SER A 99 26.86 28.78 -6.02
N GLY A 100 26.58 27.79 -5.17
CA GLY A 100 25.32 27.63 -4.45
C GLY A 100 24.19 27.01 -5.26
N ALA A 101 24.46 26.53 -6.48
CA ALA A 101 23.43 25.83 -7.29
C ALA A 101 23.26 24.40 -6.80
N LEU A 102 22.00 23.94 -6.66
CA LEU A 102 21.66 22.56 -6.34
C LEU A 102 22.09 21.64 -7.51
N GLN A 103 22.94 20.66 -7.22
CA GLN A 103 23.48 19.72 -8.20
C GLN A 103 22.77 18.36 -8.16
N SER A 104 22.52 17.85 -6.96
CA SER A 104 21.83 16.56 -6.77
C SER A 104 21.12 16.46 -5.44
N GLU A 105 20.14 15.58 -5.40
CA GLU A 105 19.39 15.22 -4.21
C GLU A 105 19.33 13.71 -4.08
N LEU A 106 19.66 13.21 -2.88
CA LEU A 106 19.62 11.79 -2.56
C LEU A 106 18.64 11.53 -1.41
N LEU A 107 17.88 10.47 -1.52
CA LEU A 107 17.17 9.88 -0.40
C LEU A 107 18.02 8.73 0.16
N VAL A 108 18.38 8.84 1.42
CA VAL A 108 19.09 7.79 2.16
C VAL A 108 18.12 7.14 3.14
N LYS A 109 17.90 5.84 3.00
CA LYS A 109 17.11 5.02 3.92
C LYS A 109 18.08 4.21 4.78
N GLN A 110 18.11 4.50 6.08
CA GLN A 110 18.91 3.78 7.06
C GLN A 110 17.99 2.93 7.95
N TYR A 111 18.12 1.63 7.85
CA TYR A 111 17.36 0.71 8.67
C TYR A 111 17.96 0.59 10.07
N HIS A 112 17.13 0.69 11.10
CA HIS A 112 17.55 0.63 12.49
C HIS A 112 16.88 -0.50 13.29
N ALA A 113 15.80 -1.10 12.77
CA ALA A 113 15.12 -2.17 13.46
C ALA A 113 15.98 -3.45 13.50
N ASN A 114 16.03 -4.12 14.65
CA ASN A 114 16.88 -5.29 14.86
C ASN A 114 16.51 -6.49 13.97
N TRP A 115 15.25 -6.59 13.55
CA TRP A 115 14.75 -7.65 12.69
C TRP A 115 15.10 -7.44 11.20
N ILE A 116 15.61 -6.28 10.82
CA ILE A 116 16.06 -6.02 9.47
C ILE A 116 17.35 -6.80 9.19
N THR A 117 17.24 -7.75 8.29
CA THR A 117 18.35 -8.59 7.85
C THR A 117 19.09 -7.98 6.66
N ALA A 118 20.27 -8.52 6.36
CA ALA A 118 21.02 -8.22 5.16
C ALA A 118 20.18 -8.46 3.89
N ASP A 119 19.44 -9.57 3.89
CA ASP A 119 18.62 -10.00 2.76
C ASP A 119 17.50 -9.01 2.45
N LEU A 120 16.94 -8.34 3.46
CA LEU A 120 15.89 -7.34 3.25
C LEU A 120 16.45 -6.11 2.51
N VAL A 121 17.64 -5.63 2.90
CA VAL A 121 18.30 -4.50 2.23
C VAL A 121 18.66 -4.87 0.79
N GLU A 122 19.15 -6.10 0.59
CA GLU A 122 19.46 -6.64 -0.73
C GLU A 122 18.21 -6.76 -1.60
N ASN A 123 17.13 -7.31 -1.05
CA ASN A 123 15.85 -7.45 -1.75
C ASN A 123 15.27 -6.11 -2.16
N GLU A 124 15.29 -5.13 -1.26
CA GLU A 124 14.78 -3.79 -1.59
C GLU A 124 15.60 -3.15 -2.71
N PHE A 125 16.92 -3.30 -2.67
CA PHE A 125 17.78 -2.79 -3.76
C PHE A 125 17.48 -3.47 -5.09
N ARG A 126 17.38 -4.81 -5.11
CA ARG A 126 17.03 -5.58 -6.32
C ARG A 126 15.66 -5.23 -6.87
N GLY A 127 14.65 -5.14 -6.00
CA GLY A 127 13.30 -4.76 -6.39
C GLY A 127 13.25 -3.35 -6.97
N LEU A 128 13.99 -2.42 -6.37
CA LEU A 128 14.09 -1.05 -6.84
C LEU A 128 14.82 -0.95 -8.19
N GLN A 129 15.90 -1.72 -8.39
CA GLN A 129 16.59 -1.82 -9.69
C GLN A 129 15.64 -2.33 -10.78
N TYR A 130 14.97 -3.45 -10.51
CA TYR A 130 13.98 -4.02 -11.40
C TYR A 130 12.87 -3.02 -11.76
N ALA A 131 12.25 -2.41 -10.74
CA ALA A 131 11.17 -1.46 -10.94
C ALA A 131 11.63 -0.21 -11.70
N SER A 132 12.82 0.32 -11.39
CA SER A 132 13.40 1.46 -12.09
C SER A 132 13.61 1.14 -13.58
N GLU A 133 14.10 -0.05 -13.91
CA GLU A 133 14.28 -0.48 -15.30
C GLU A 133 12.95 -0.65 -16.03
N VAL A 134 12.01 -1.41 -15.46
CA VAL A 134 10.75 -1.76 -16.13
C VAL A 134 9.85 -0.54 -16.28
N LEU A 135 9.70 0.25 -15.23
CA LEU A 135 8.82 1.42 -15.25
C LEU A 135 9.40 2.57 -16.07
N SER A 136 10.73 2.65 -16.26
CA SER A 136 11.35 3.65 -17.15
C SER A 136 10.91 3.54 -18.62
N ARG A 137 10.40 2.38 -19.02
CA ARG A 137 9.85 2.14 -20.36
C ARG A 137 8.49 2.82 -20.57
N THR A 138 7.89 3.35 -19.51
CA THR A 138 6.64 4.09 -19.54
C THR A 138 6.88 5.59 -19.42
N ALA A 139 5.99 6.40 -20.01
CA ALA A 139 6.10 7.86 -19.88
C ALA A 139 5.61 8.38 -18.50
N GLN A 140 4.84 7.58 -17.77
CA GLN A 140 4.07 8.04 -16.62
C GLN A 140 4.51 7.42 -15.29
N PHE A 141 5.10 6.22 -15.33
CA PHE A 141 5.42 5.44 -14.12
C PHE A 141 6.92 5.37 -13.92
N ARG A 142 7.35 5.44 -12.65
CA ARG A 142 8.76 5.34 -12.27
C ARG A 142 8.90 4.63 -10.92
N ALA A 143 10.09 4.16 -10.66
CA ALA A 143 10.61 3.95 -9.33
C ALA A 143 11.84 4.85 -9.15
N PRO A 144 12.19 5.27 -7.93
CA PRO A 144 13.43 6.01 -7.70
C PRO A 144 14.63 5.25 -8.24
N PHE A 145 15.55 5.95 -8.87
CA PHE A 145 16.79 5.33 -9.34
C PHE A 145 17.64 4.90 -8.12
N PRO A 146 18.03 3.62 -8.00
CA PRO A 146 18.86 3.14 -6.91
C PRO A 146 20.34 3.41 -7.23
N PHE A 147 20.99 4.27 -6.47
CA PHE A 147 22.42 4.51 -6.61
C PHE A 147 23.25 3.38 -6.01
N GLY A 148 22.80 2.78 -4.90
CA GLY A 148 23.50 1.67 -4.29
C GLY A 148 23.01 1.33 -2.90
N ARG A 149 23.68 0.35 -2.28
CA ARG A 149 23.38 -0.15 -0.95
C ARG A 149 24.63 -0.46 -0.16
N SER A 150 24.52 -0.42 1.17
CA SER A 150 25.49 -0.98 2.08
C SER A 150 24.78 -1.91 3.06
N VAL A 151 25.03 -3.20 2.91
CA VAL A 151 24.45 -4.22 3.80
C VAL A 151 25.01 -4.07 5.21
N GLU A 152 26.32 -3.82 5.35
CA GLU A 152 27.01 -3.61 6.63
C GLU A 152 26.39 -2.47 7.43
N HIS A 153 26.13 -1.34 6.79
CA HIS A 153 25.54 -0.16 7.43
C HIS A 153 24.00 -0.13 7.36
N LYS A 154 23.38 -1.15 6.77
CA LYS A 154 21.93 -1.24 6.54
C LYS A 154 21.39 0.01 5.83
N LEU A 155 22.07 0.41 4.75
CA LEU A 155 21.75 1.62 3.98
C LEU A 155 21.29 1.29 2.58
N LEU A 156 20.33 2.09 2.11
CA LEU A 156 19.93 2.18 0.70
C LEU A 156 20.00 3.65 0.28
N VAL A 157 20.66 3.92 -0.84
CA VAL A 157 20.81 5.26 -1.42
C VAL A 157 20.09 5.29 -2.76
N MET A 158 19.16 6.21 -2.90
CA MET A 158 18.33 6.34 -4.09
C MET A 158 18.04 7.80 -4.45
N GLU A 159 17.50 8.00 -5.63
CA GLU A 159 16.98 9.29 -6.09
C GLU A 159 15.91 9.83 -5.12
N TYR A 160 15.97 11.13 -4.83
CA TYR A 160 14.89 11.79 -4.12
C TYR A 160 13.78 12.19 -5.09
N CYS A 161 12.58 11.70 -4.85
CA CYS A 161 11.40 12.01 -5.65
C CYS A 161 10.41 12.82 -4.81
N PRO A 162 10.26 14.14 -5.06
CA PRO A 162 9.25 14.94 -4.37
C PRO A 162 7.85 14.52 -4.83
N CYS A 163 7.10 13.90 -3.93
CA CYS A 163 5.80 13.31 -4.24
C CYS A 163 4.89 13.24 -3.00
N HIS A 164 3.62 12.94 -3.22
CA HIS A 164 2.59 12.79 -2.19
C HIS A 164 2.03 11.37 -2.22
N ASP A 165 1.76 10.82 -1.06
CA ASP A 165 1.09 9.52 -0.92
C ASP A 165 -0.24 9.48 -1.66
N LEU A 166 -0.50 8.37 -2.36
CA LEU A 166 -1.79 8.11 -2.99
C LEU A 166 -2.94 8.11 -1.97
N SER A 167 -2.70 7.68 -0.74
CA SER A 167 -3.68 7.70 0.33
C SER A 167 -4.25 9.10 0.60
N HIS A 168 -3.45 10.15 0.46
CA HIS A 168 -3.94 11.53 0.58
C HIS A 168 -4.85 11.94 -0.57
N LEU A 169 -4.60 11.43 -1.78
CA LEU A 169 -5.41 11.75 -2.97
C LEU A 169 -6.73 10.98 -3.02
N THR A 170 -6.75 9.77 -2.47
CA THR A 170 -7.91 8.89 -2.53
C THR A 170 -8.77 8.96 -1.28
N PHE A 171 -8.15 8.86 -0.10
CA PHE A 171 -8.89 8.76 1.15
C PHE A 171 -9.63 10.05 1.51
N ALA A 172 -8.99 11.21 1.42
CA ALA A 172 -9.63 12.48 1.78
C ALA A 172 -10.89 12.76 0.92
N PRO A 173 -10.82 12.62 -0.43
CA PRO A 173 -12.02 12.69 -1.27
C PRO A 173 -13.12 11.70 -0.89
N ILE A 174 -12.78 10.45 -0.63
CA ILE A 174 -13.75 9.40 -0.31
C ILE A 174 -14.42 9.66 1.04
N ARG A 175 -13.64 10.08 2.04
CA ARG A 175 -14.13 10.32 3.40
C ARG A 175 -15.19 11.41 3.48
N PHE A 176 -15.08 12.44 2.66
CA PHE A 176 -15.98 13.58 2.67
C PHE A 176 -17.09 13.50 1.60
N SER A 177 -17.32 12.31 1.01
CA SER A 177 -18.11 12.13 -0.21
C SER A 177 -19.56 12.57 -0.15
N ARG A 178 -20.22 12.53 0.99
CA ARG A 178 -21.68 12.81 1.06
C ARG A 178 -22.07 14.28 1.06
N ALA A 179 -21.19 15.20 1.45
CA ALA A 179 -21.60 16.60 1.65
C ALA A 179 -20.72 17.65 0.94
N TRP A 180 -19.48 17.32 0.56
CA TRP A 180 -18.48 18.33 0.24
C TRP A 180 -17.65 18.04 -1.01
N LEU A 181 -17.87 16.92 -1.68
CA LEU A 181 -17.11 16.58 -2.86
C LEU A 181 -17.68 17.26 -4.10
N THR A 182 -16.90 18.19 -4.61
CA THR A 182 -17.06 18.60 -6.00
C THR A 182 -16.86 17.35 -6.89
N ALA A 183 -17.64 17.26 -7.97
CA ALA A 183 -17.49 16.20 -8.98
C ALA A 183 -16.03 16.03 -9.44
N GLY A 184 -15.21 17.10 -9.38
CA GLY A 184 -13.79 17.07 -9.68
C GLY A 184 -12.92 16.31 -8.69
N ALA A 185 -13.24 16.29 -7.38
CA ALA A 185 -12.45 15.53 -6.41
C ALA A 185 -12.72 14.03 -6.53
N ARG A 186 -13.99 13.63 -6.77
CA ARG A 186 -14.35 12.24 -7.04
C ARG A 186 -13.65 11.75 -8.31
N LYS A 187 -13.69 12.52 -9.38
CA LYS A 187 -13.00 12.20 -10.63
C LYS A 187 -11.51 11.98 -10.38
N LYS A 188 -10.83 12.86 -9.63
CA LYS A 188 -9.40 12.70 -9.30
C LYS A 188 -9.11 11.40 -8.56
N ALA A 189 -9.98 10.99 -7.62
CA ALA A 189 -9.81 9.72 -6.91
C ALA A 189 -9.97 8.52 -7.86
N PHE A 190 -10.96 8.54 -8.75
CA PHE A 190 -11.17 7.51 -9.76
C PHE A 190 -10.00 7.43 -10.75
N ASP A 191 -9.57 8.57 -11.29
CA ASP A 191 -8.40 8.65 -12.17
C ASP A 191 -7.15 8.11 -11.47
N ALA A 192 -7.00 8.41 -10.18
CA ALA A 192 -5.88 7.93 -9.38
C ALA A 192 -5.88 6.41 -9.21
N ILE A 193 -7.02 5.83 -8.90
CA ILE A 193 -7.16 4.37 -8.74
C ILE A 193 -6.97 3.64 -10.08
N SER A 194 -7.53 4.16 -11.16
CA SER A 194 -7.31 3.60 -12.50
C SER A 194 -5.82 3.56 -12.86
N ARG A 195 -5.11 4.67 -12.68
CA ARG A 195 -3.66 4.74 -12.93
C ARG A 195 -2.83 3.84 -12.01
N THR A 196 -3.32 3.55 -10.81
CA THR A 196 -2.65 2.60 -9.92
C THR A 196 -2.76 1.17 -10.45
N GLY A 197 -3.90 0.80 -11.05
CA GLY A 197 -4.04 -0.48 -11.75
C GLY A 197 -3.10 -0.59 -12.96
N GLU A 198 -3.00 0.48 -13.74
CA GLU A 198 -2.05 0.57 -14.86
C GLU A 198 -0.59 0.48 -14.41
N LEU A 199 -0.24 1.13 -13.28
CA LEU A 199 1.10 1.05 -12.67
C LEU A 199 1.47 -0.38 -12.26
N LEU A 200 0.55 -1.09 -11.59
CA LEU A 200 0.78 -2.48 -11.21
C LEU A 200 0.95 -3.36 -12.44
N ALA A 201 0.13 -3.19 -13.48
CA ALA A 201 0.25 -3.92 -14.73
C ALA A 201 1.61 -3.68 -15.40
N ALA A 202 2.08 -2.44 -15.46
CA ALA A 202 3.39 -2.11 -15.99
C ALA A 202 4.52 -2.74 -15.17
N PHE A 203 4.43 -2.73 -13.85
CA PHE A 203 5.40 -3.36 -12.96
C PHE A 203 5.46 -4.89 -13.15
N GLN A 204 4.31 -5.55 -13.32
CA GLN A 204 4.18 -6.99 -13.49
C GLN A 204 4.30 -7.46 -14.95
N SER A 205 4.72 -6.60 -15.87
CA SER A 205 4.70 -6.90 -17.32
C SER A 205 5.64 -8.06 -17.73
N SER A 206 6.72 -8.33 -16.97
CA SER A 206 7.72 -9.37 -17.29
C SER A 206 7.45 -10.69 -16.59
N GLY A 207 6.28 -11.27 -16.79
CA GLY A 207 5.97 -12.59 -16.23
C GLY A 207 6.66 -13.73 -16.95
N VAL A 208 6.94 -14.81 -16.22
CA VAL A 208 7.56 -16.06 -16.72
C VAL A 208 6.58 -17.23 -16.56
N ASN A 209 6.37 -17.98 -17.61
CA ASN A 209 5.59 -19.23 -17.53
C ASN A 209 6.35 -20.28 -16.72
N VAL A 210 5.63 -21.02 -15.88
CA VAL A 210 6.21 -22.01 -14.98
C VAL A 210 5.53 -23.37 -15.09
N ASP A 211 6.26 -24.39 -14.72
CA ASP A 211 5.76 -25.76 -14.62
C ASP A 211 5.07 -26.04 -13.26
N GLY A 212 4.55 -27.25 -13.10
CA GLY A 212 3.86 -27.66 -11.89
C GLY A 212 4.72 -27.64 -10.63
N SER A 213 6.02 -27.91 -10.74
CA SER A 213 6.95 -27.91 -9.60
C SER A 213 7.18 -26.49 -9.09
N ALA A 214 7.47 -25.54 -9.98
CA ALA A 214 7.65 -24.15 -9.62
C ALA A 214 6.35 -23.50 -9.08
N SER A 215 5.20 -23.85 -9.69
CA SER A 215 3.88 -23.45 -9.19
C SER A 215 3.65 -23.95 -7.76
N GLY A 216 3.87 -25.24 -7.50
CA GLY A 216 3.71 -25.83 -6.18
C GLY A 216 4.61 -25.16 -5.12
N ALA A 217 5.86 -24.90 -5.45
CA ALA A 217 6.81 -24.25 -4.53
C ALA A 217 6.36 -22.82 -4.15
N VAL A 218 5.83 -22.06 -5.12
CA VAL A 218 5.33 -20.70 -4.87
C VAL A 218 4.09 -20.72 -3.99
N LEU A 219 3.13 -21.61 -4.28
CA LEU A 219 1.91 -21.72 -3.46
C LEU A 219 2.21 -22.21 -2.05
N ALA A 220 3.15 -23.16 -1.88
CA ALA A 220 3.61 -23.59 -0.56
C ALA A 220 4.24 -22.42 0.23
N ARG A 221 5.05 -21.58 -0.40
CA ARG A 221 5.62 -20.37 0.25
C ARG A 221 4.53 -19.44 0.80
N TYR A 222 3.44 -19.19 0.07
CA TYR A 222 2.36 -18.37 0.59
C TYR A 222 1.63 -19.05 1.76
N LEU A 223 1.45 -20.35 1.70
CA LEU A 223 0.86 -21.08 2.80
C LEU A 223 1.72 -20.99 4.06
N ASP A 224 3.03 -21.20 3.92
CA ASP A 224 3.99 -21.07 5.02
C ASP A 224 3.99 -19.66 5.60
N LEU A 225 3.96 -18.63 4.75
CA LEU A 225 3.87 -17.23 5.18
C LEU A 225 2.61 -16.98 6.01
N PHE A 226 1.48 -17.51 5.58
CA PHE A 226 0.21 -17.36 6.28
C PHE A 226 0.20 -18.11 7.61
N GLU A 227 0.66 -19.36 7.64
CA GLU A 227 0.71 -20.19 8.86
C GLU A 227 1.68 -19.62 9.89
N ASN A 228 2.82 -19.11 9.46
CA ASN A 228 3.76 -18.41 10.33
C ASN A 228 3.13 -17.13 10.92
N ASN A 229 2.39 -16.36 10.15
CA ASN A 229 1.68 -15.19 10.64
C ASN A 229 0.63 -15.55 11.71
N ILE A 230 -0.14 -16.61 11.50
CA ILE A 230 -1.12 -17.08 12.49
C ILE A 230 -0.45 -17.56 13.77
N THR A 231 0.62 -18.31 13.65
CA THR A 231 1.35 -18.87 14.80
C THR A 231 2.01 -17.77 15.63
N ALA A 232 2.62 -16.79 14.95
CA ALA A 232 3.31 -15.68 15.62
C ALA A 232 2.36 -14.68 16.30
N HIS A 233 1.11 -14.58 15.82
CA HIS A 233 0.20 -13.53 16.24
C HIS A 233 -1.21 -14.06 16.52
N LYS A 234 -1.59 -14.06 17.80
CA LYS A 234 -2.97 -14.37 18.20
C LYS A 234 -3.89 -13.22 17.82
N LEU A 235 -4.69 -13.43 16.78
CA LEU A 235 -5.73 -12.47 16.42
C LEU A 235 -6.98 -12.69 17.28
N LEU A 236 -7.62 -11.60 17.71
CA LEU A 236 -8.87 -11.64 18.49
C LEU A 236 -10.09 -11.82 17.57
N LEU A 237 -10.04 -12.80 16.67
CA LEU A 237 -11.20 -13.18 15.85
C LEU A 237 -11.92 -14.37 16.48
N PRO A 238 -13.24 -14.51 16.25
CA PRO A 238 -13.99 -15.69 16.64
C PRO A 238 -13.34 -16.96 16.04
N ARG A 239 -13.12 -17.98 16.88
CA ARG A 239 -12.46 -19.24 16.46
C ARG A 239 -13.07 -19.87 15.20
N PRO A 240 -14.44 -19.90 15.04
CA PRO A 240 -15.03 -20.47 13.83
C PRO A 240 -14.63 -19.72 12.54
N ILE A 241 -14.58 -18.39 12.59
CA ILE A 241 -14.14 -17.55 11.44
C ILE A 241 -12.69 -17.87 11.11
N LEU A 242 -11.81 -17.88 12.11
CA LEU A 242 -10.40 -18.16 11.90
C LEU A 242 -10.18 -19.56 11.29
N ALA A 243 -10.88 -20.59 11.78
CA ALA A 243 -10.79 -21.95 11.25
C ALA A 243 -11.31 -22.00 9.80
N ALA A 244 -12.41 -21.32 9.47
CA ALA A 244 -12.92 -21.25 8.10
C ALA A 244 -11.95 -20.55 7.14
N VAL A 245 -11.34 -19.43 7.58
CA VAL A 245 -10.30 -18.71 6.82
C VAL A 245 -9.11 -19.62 6.55
N GLN A 246 -8.57 -20.27 7.58
CA GLN A 246 -7.46 -21.22 7.43
C GLN A 246 -7.79 -22.37 6.48
N GLY A 247 -8.96 -22.98 6.66
CA GLY A 247 -9.43 -24.07 5.78
C GLY A 247 -9.55 -23.63 4.33
N LYS A 248 -10.12 -22.43 4.08
CA LYS A 248 -10.30 -21.90 2.72
C LYS A 248 -8.97 -21.58 2.06
N ILE A 249 -8.06 -20.90 2.73
CA ILE A 249 -6.75 -20.57 2.20
C ILE A 249 -5.96 -21.85 1.88
N ARG A 250 -5.87 -22.77 2.84
CA ARG A 250 -5.14 -24.03 2.65
C ARG A 250 -5.70 -24.83 1.49
N SER A 251 -7.02 -25.07 1.46
CA SER A 251 -7.64 -25.84 0.38
C SER A 251 -7.41 -25.20 -0.99
N THR A 252 -7.47 -23.86 -1.08
CA THR A 252 -7.23 -23.16 -2.34
C THR A 252 -5.76 -23.29 -2.76
N LEU A 253 -4.81 -22.93 -1.89
CA LEU A 253 -3.38 -22.94 -2.26
C LEU A 253 -2.84 -24.35 -2.54
N THR A 254 -3.45 -25.40 -1.99
CA THR A 254 -3.04 -26.78 -2.29
C THR A 254 -3.69 -27.38 -3.53
N SER A 255 -4.77 -26.81 -4.06
CA SER A 255 -5.51 -27.33 -5.20
C SER A 255 -5.35 -26.53 -6.48
N HIS A 256 -4.78 -25.33 -6.42
CA HIS A 256 -4.62 -24.47 -7.58
C HIS A 256 -3.25 -24.64 -8.25
N PHE A 257 -3.19 -24.17 -9.49
CA PHE A 257 -2.00 -24.17 -10.31
C PHE A 257 -1.74 -22.77 -10.87
N VAL A 258 -0.54 -22.26 -10.68
CA VAL A 258 -0.09 -20.96 -11.21
C VAL A 258 0.63 -21.22 -12.53
N ARG A 259 0.13 -20.65 -13.62
CA ARG A 259 0.72 -20.81 -14.95
C ARG A 259 1.86 -19.82 -15.20
N ARG A 260 1.79 -18.65 -14.59
CA ARG A 260 2.72 -17.55 -14.82
C ARG A 260 3.08 -16.87 -13.51
N LEU A 261 4.37 -16.73 -13.26
CA LEU A 261 4.89 -15.90 -12.16
C LEU A 261 5.20 -14.50 -12.68
N VAL A 262 4.87 -13.51 -11.90
CA VAL A 262 5.16 -12.11 -12.17
C VAL A 262 6.01 -11.53 -11.03
N PRO A 263 6.72 -10.43 -11.27
CA PRO A 263 7.32 -9.67 -10.19
C PRO A 263 6.26 -9.18 -9.22
N GLU A 264 6.44 -9.44 -7.93
CA GLU A 264 5.56 -9.01 -6.85
C GLU A 264 6.24 -7.96 -6.00
N HIS A 265 5.49 -6.93 -5.69
CA HIS A 265 5.88 -5.93 -4.70
C HIS A 265 5.76 -6.46 -3.27
N HIS A 266 4.78 -7.31 -3.04
CA HIS A 266 4.42 -7.98 -1.80
C HIS A 266 3.84 -7.07 -0.70
N ASP A 267 3.93 -5.76 -0.86
CA ASP A 267 3.26 -4.74 -0.02
C ASP A 267 2.67 -3.63 -0.90
N PHE A 268 2.04 -4.00 -2.02
CA PHE A 268 1.44 -3.03 -2.94
C PHE A 268 0.21 -2.40 -2.29
N GLY A 269 0.37 -1.19 -1.75
CA GLY A 269 -0.67 -0.46 -1.05
C GLY A 269 -0.64 1.04 -1.36
N PRO A 270 -1.72 1.78 -1.01
CA PRO A 270 -1.79 3.22 -1.26
C PRO A 270 -0.67 4.05 -0.60
N TRP A 271 -0.02 3.50 0.42
CA TRP A 271 1.11 4.10 1.13
C TRP A 271 2.45 3.94 0.41
N ASN A 272 2.56 2.99 -0.52
CA ASN A 272 3.76 2.72 -1.32
C ASN A 272 3.64 3.25 -2.76
N VAL A 273 2.48 3.78 -3.14
CA VAL A 273 2.27 4.49 -4.41
C VAL A 273 2.22 5.99 -4.12
N THR A 274 3.01 6.77 -4.84
CA THR A 274 3.07 8.21 -4.65
C THR A 274 2.93 8.94 -5.97
N VAL A 275 2.42 10.16 -5.90
CA VAL A 275 2.13 10.98 -7.09
C VAL A 275 2.96 12.25 -7.04
N GLY A 276 3.87 12.37 -8.00
CA GLY A 276 4.63 13.58 -8.25
C GLY A 276 3.97 14.46 -9.32
N ALA A 277 4.62 15.56 -9.64
CA ALA A 277 4.09 16.53 -10.61
C ALA A 277 3.92 15.95 -12.03
N ARG A 278 4.76 15.01 -12.43
CA ARG A 278 4.79 14.41 -13.78
C ARG A 278 4.66 12.90 -13.81
N HIS A 279 5.09 12.23 -12.72
CA HIS A 279 5.20 10.78 -12.67
C HIS A 279 4.55 10.22 -11.42
N TRP A 280 4.13 8.98 -11.54
CA TRP A 280 3.71 8.14 -10.43
C TRP A 280 4.88 7.27 -10.04
N PHE A 281 5.13 7.14 -8.75
CA PHE A 281 6.26 6.39 -8.23
C PHE A 281 5.80 5.22 -7.39
N LEU A 282 6.52 4.12 -7.49
CA LEU A 282 6.40 2.95 -6.63
C LEU A 282 7.63 2.86 -5.74
N PHE A 283 7.41 2.65 -4.43
CA PHE A 283 8.44 2.63 -3.39
C PHE A 283 8.33 1.38 -2.52
N ASP A 284 9.37 1.13 -1.71
CA ASP A 284 9.40 0.15 -0.62
C ASP A 284 9.34 -1.30 -1.06
N PHE A 285 10.38 -1.74 -1.76
CA PHE A 285 10.51 -3.08 -2.33
C PHE A 285 11.15 -4.11 -1.38
N GLY A 286 11.12 -3.90 -0.05
CA GLY A 286 11.78 -4.79 0.92
C GLY A 286 11.35 -6.24 0.83
N ASN A 287 10.13 -6.49 0.37
CA ASN A 287 9.57 -7.83 0.22
C ASN A 287 9.50 -8.30 -1.25
N PHE A 288 10.22 -7.65 -2.16
CA PHE A 288 10.22 -7.97 -3.59
C PHE A 288 10.52 -9.44 -3.86
N THR A 289 9.71 -10.07 -4.70
CA THR A 289 9.86 -11.46 -5.10
C THR A 289 9.18 -11.72 -6.46
N HIS A 290 9.04 -12.99 -6.86
CA HIS A 290 8.20 -13.42 -7.97
C HIS A 290 7.08 -14.31 -7.46
N GLY A 291 5.87 -14.14 -7.96
CA GLY A 291 4.72 -14.92 -7.55
C GLY A 291 3.47 -14.65 -8.39
N CYS A 292 2.31 -14.72 -7.76
CA CYS A 292 1.02 -14.65 -8.44
C CYS A 292 0.56 -13.21 -8.67
N PRO A 293 0.06 -12.84 -9.86
CA PRO A 293 -0.45 -11.49 -10.09
C PRO A 293 -1.57 -11.11 -9.14
N GLU A 294 -2.36 -12.08 -8.68
CA GLU A 294 -3.48 -11.87 -7.75
C GLU A 294 -3.04 -11.42 -6.36
N TYR A 295 -1.78 -11.67 -5.96
CA TYR A 295 -1.31 -11.34 -4.62
C TYR A 295 -1.30 -9.83 -4.37
N ASP A 296 -0.62 -9.07 -5.22
CA ASP A 296 -0.56 -7.60 -5.11
C ASP A 296 -1.92 -6.94 -5.42
N LEU A 297 -2.70 -7.52 -6.36
CA LEU A 297 -4.07 -7.09 -6.62
C LEU A 297 -4.94 -7.20 -5.38
N ALA A 298 -4.90 -8.35 -4.70
CA ALA A 298 -5.65 -8.57 -3.47
C ALA A 298 -5.16 -7.64 -2.34
N ARG A 299 -3.85 -7.42 -2.23
CA ARG A 299 -3.28 -6.49 -1.23
C ARG A 299 -3.85 -5.10 -1.36
N PHE A 300 -3.80 -4.53 -2.56
CA PHE A 300 -4.32 -3.18 -2.79
C PHE A 300 -5.84 -3.11 -2.60
N THR A 301 -6.57 -4.10 -3.09
CA THR A 301 -8.02 -4.20 -2.95
C THR A 301 -8.43 -4.23 -1.47
N MET A 302 -7.73 -5.00 -0.64
CA MET A 302 -8.00 -5.05 0.81
C MET A 302 -7.60 -3.76 1.51
N ALA A 303 -6.55 -3.07 1.07
CA ALA A 303 -6.22 -1.74 1.58
C ALA A 303 -7.32 -0.72 1.28
N LEU A 304 -7.97 -0.77 0.11
CA LEU A 304 -9.15 0.05 -0.19
C LEU A 304 -10.35 -0.32 0.70
N ARG A 305 -10.56 -1.63 0.97
CA ARG A 305 -11.66 -2.08 1.84
C ARG A 305 -11.59 -1.45 3.23
N LEU A 306 -10.39 -1.17 3.77
CA LEU A 306 -10.25 -0.45 5.03
C LEU A 306 -10.90 0.93 5.02
N TYR A 307 -11.08 1.57 3.88
CA TYR A 307 -11.75 2.87 3.80
C TYR A 307 -13.24 2.80 4.15
N SER A 308 -13.91 1.67 3.86
CA SER A 308 -15.34 1.52 4.08
C SER A 308 -15.77 1.53 5.55
N GLN A 309 -14.83 1.25 6.48
CA GLN A 309 -15.13 1.32 7.90
C GLN A 309 -15.36 2.75 8.42
N HIS A 310 -15.04 3.75 7.64
CA HIS A 310 -15.31 5.12 8.04
C HIS A 310 -16.78 5.44 7.78
N ARG A 311 -17.53 5.82 8.84
CA ARG A 311 -19.00 6.06 8.79
C ARG A 311 -19.47 7.05 7.71
N THR A 312 -18.57 7.89 7.20
CA THR A 312 -18.86 8.87 6.14
C THR A 312 -18.57 8.34 4.74
N VAL A 313 -17.93 7.19 4.62
CA VAL A 313 -17.62 6.55 3.34
C VAL A 313 -18.82 5.71 2.90
N ASP A 314 -19.18 5.83 1.63
CA ASP A 314 -20.16 4.96 0.99
C ASP A 314 -19.46 3.65 0.59
N GLU A 315 -19.94 2.52 1.09
CA GLU A 315 -19.37 1.20 0.75
C GLU A 315 -19.41 0.93 -0.75
N ARG A 316 -20.48 1.35 -1.44
CA ARG A 316 -20.58 1.20 -2.90
C ARG A 316 -19.45 1.93 -3.63
N LEU A 317 -19.05 3.10 -3.13
CA LEU A 317 -17.94 3.83 -3.70
C LEU A 317 -16.62 3.06 -3.56
N VAL A 318 -16.43 2.37 -2.43
CA VAL A 318 -15.24 1.53 -2.24
C VAL A 318 -15.27 0.33 -3.18
N ASP A 319 -16.42 -0.30 -3.33
CA ASP A 319 -16.61 -1.39 -4.30
C ASP A 319 -16.33 -0.92 -5.73
N ASP A 320 -16.85 0.24 -6.15
CA ASP A 320 -16.57 0.84 -7.46
C ASP A 320 -15.07 1.07 -7.68
N LEU A 321 -14.34 1.53 -6.64
CA LEU A 321 -12.89 1.75 -6.73
C LEU A 321 -12.11 0.44 -6.82
N GLN A 322 -12.53 -0.61 -6.09
CA GLN A 322 -11.92 -1.94 -6.18
C GLN A 322 -12.10 -2.53 -7.58
N VAL A 323 -13.33 -2.45 -8.12
CA VAL A 323 -13.62 -2.91 -9.49
C VAL A 323 -12.78 -2.11 -10.50
N LEU A 324 -12.77 -0.79 -10.40
CA LEU A 324 -11.99 0.07 -11.30
C LEU A 324 -10.49 -0.26 -11.29
N PHE A 325 -9.92 -0.52 -10.11
CA PHE A 325 -8.52 -0.92 -9.97
C PHE A 325 -8.22 -2.22 -10.73
N ILE A 326 -9.03 -3.26 -10.49
CA ILE A 326 -8.90 -4.58 -11.13
C ILE A 326 -9.08 -4.47 -12.64
N ASP A 327 -10.12 -3.75 -13.09
CA ASP A 327 -10.40 -3.55 -14.51
C ASP A 327 -9.29 -2.77 -15.24
N SER A 328 -8.70 -1.78 -14.56
CA SER A 328 -7.59 -1.02 -15.13
C SER A 328 -6.33 -1.86 -15.25
N PHE A 329 -6.04 -2.69 -14.25
CA PHE A 329 -4.96 -3.67 -14.33
C PHE A 329 -5.17 -4.63 -15.52
N ARG A 330 -6.35 -5.23 -15.63
CA ARG A 330 -6.68 -6.19 -16.72
C ARG A 330 -6.58 -5.57 -18.11
N ARG A 331 -7.11 -4.36 -18.29
CA ARG A 331 -7.00 -3.66 -19.57
C ARG A 331 -5.54 -3.40 -19.96
N SER A 332 -4.69 -3.14 -18.99
CA SER A 332 -3.28 -2.79 -19.22
C SER A 332 -2.38 -4.02 -19.40
N THR A 333 -2.72 -5.16 -18.81
CA THR A 333 -1.96 -6.42 -19.01
C THR A 333 -2.33 -7.13 -20.31
N GLY A 334 -3.42 -6.74 -20.97
CA GLY A 334 -3.94 -7.42 -22.16
C GLY A 334 -4.73 -8.69 -21.82
N ARG A 335 -5.23 -9.37 -22.87
CA ARG A 335 -6.09 -10.55 -22.73
C ARG A 335 -5.35 -11.78 -22.20
N ASP A 336 -4.01 -11.77 -22.21
CA ASP A 336 -3.19 -12.93 -21.84
C ASP A 336 -3.03 -13.14 -20.34
N THR A 337 -3.47 -12.19 -19.51
CA THR A 337 -3.42 -12.31 -18.05
C THR A 337 -4.77 -12.83 -17.55
N GLU A 338 -4.90 -14.15 -17.53
CA GLU A 338 -6.01 -14.83 -16.89
C GLU A 338 -5.81 -14.76 -15.36
N LEU A 339 -6.70 -14.06 -14.66
CA LEU A 339 -6.70 -13.99 -13.20
C LEU A 339 -7.57 -15.11 -12.61
N ASP A 340 -7.05 -15.77 -11.58
CA ASP A 340 -7.77 -16.80 -10.85
C ASP A 340 -8.53 -16.22 -9.66
N ALA A 341 -9.87 -16.26 -9.73
CA ALA A 341 -10.73 -15.73 -8.67
C ALA A 341 -10.60 -16.52 -7.34
N GLY A 342 -10.20 -17.78 -7.39
CA GLY A 342 -9.95 -18.61 -6.21
C GLY A 342 -8.67 -18.16 -5.50
N LEU A 343 -7.58 -17.98 -6.25
CA LEU A 343 -6.31 -17.44 -5.73
C LEU A 343 -6.49 -16.02 -5.21
N PHE A 344 -7.15 -15.14 -5.97
CA PHE A 344 -7.44 -13.79 -5.51
C PHE A 344 -8.19 -13.80 -4.18
N ARG A 345 -9.21 -14.65 -4.03
CA ARG A 345 -9.97 -14.80 -2.77
C ARG A 345 -9.08 -15.28 -1.62
N ALA A 346 -8.23 -16.28 -1.85
CA ALA A 346 -7.31 -16.75 -0.83
C ALA A 346 -6.35 -15.65 -0.37
N PHE A 347 -5.78 -14.92 -1.31
CA PHE A 347 -4.89 -13.80 -0.99
C PHE A 347 -5.62 -12.63 -0.33
N ALA A 348 -6.86 -12.33 -0.73
CA ALA A 348 -7.68 -11.33 -0.04
C ALA A 348 -7.90 -11.69 1.43
N LEU A 349 -8.21 -12.96 1.74
CA LEU A 349 -8.32 -13.44 3.11
C LEU A 349 -6.99 -13.36 3.89
N MET A 350 -5.86 -13.68 3.24
CA MET A 350 -4.53 -13.53 3.85
C MET A 350 -4.24 -12.06 4.20
N HIS A 351 -4.51 -11.15 3.27
CA HIS A 351 -4.28 -9.71 3.49
C HIS A 351 -5.25 -9.10 4.50
N LEU A 352 -6.52 -9.53 4.52
CA LEU A 352 -7.44 -9.15 5.59
C LEU A 352 -6.92 -9.57 6.96
N TYR A 353 -6.36 -10.79 7.07
CA TYR A 353 -5.75 -11.26 8.32
C TYR A 353 -4.58 -10.38 8.73
N GLU A 354 -3.68 -10.06 7.81
CA GLU A 354 -2.52 -9.21 8.08
C GLU A 354 -2.94 -7.79 8.48
N LEU A 355 -3.90 -7.19 7.76
CA LEU A 355 -4.42 -5.87 8.09
C LEU A 355 -5.13 -5.87 9.45
N ALA A 356 -5.93 -6.89 9.76
CA ALA A 356 -6.55 -7.05 11.06
C ALA A 356 -5.50 -7.14 12.17
N ARG A 357 -4.44 -7.92 11.95
CA ARG A 357 -3.31 -8.02 12.88
C ARG A 357 -2.67 -6.65 13.14
N VAL A 358 -2.36 -5.91 12.10
CA VAL A 358 -1.72 -4.59 12.21
C VAL A 358 -2.65 -3.58 12.88
N CYS A 359 -3.93 -3.56 12.51
CA CYS A 359 -4.89 -2.59 13.01
C CYS A 359 -5.37 -2.90 14.44
N LEU A 360 -5.54 -4.17 14.81
CA LEU A 360 -6.02 -4.60 16.13
C LEU A 360 -4.88 -4.81 17.12
N SER A 361 -3.64 -5.05 16.66
CA SER A 361 -2.49 -5.06 17.54
C SER A 361 -2.13 -3.63 17.92
N ARG A 362 -1.90 -3.46 19.20
CA ARG A 362 -1.67 -2.23 19.96
C ARG A 362 -0.94 -1.11 19.23
N GLY A 363 -1.53 0.11 19.26
CA GLY A 363 -0.78 1.37 19.30
C GLY A 363 0.06 1.71 18.09
N THR A 364 -0.09 1.00 16.98
CA THR A 364 0.58 1.39 15.74
C THR A 364 0.06 2.74 15.26
N ARG A 365 0.95 3.62 14.80
CA ARG A 365 0.62 4.96 14.27
C ARG A 365 -0.38 4.94 13.11
N MET A 366 -0.66 3.80 12.48
CA MET A 366 -1.81 3.65 11.57
C MET A 366 -3.14 3.98 12.24
N GLN A 367 -3.24 3.85 13.56
CA GLN A 367 -4.41 4.29 14.32
C GLN A 367 -4.61 5.81 14.28
N SER A 368 -3.56 6.61 14.04
CA SER A 368 -3.65 8.06 13.92
C SER A 368 -4.22 8.52 12.58
N LEU A 369 -4.27 7.66 11.57
CA LEU A 369 -4.85 7.93 10.25
C LEU A 369 -6.38 7.76 10.23
N LEU A 370 -7.05 7.86 11.39
CA LEU A 370 -8.51 7.92 11.49
C LEU A 370 -9.25 6.58 11.28
N LEU A 371 -8.53 5.52 11.04
CA LEU A 371 -9.08 4.20 10.85
C LEU A 371 -8.77 3.38 12.10
N ARG A 372 -9.76 3.20 12.97
CA ARG A 372 -9.78 2.17 13.99
C ARG A 372 -10.78 1.12 13.58
N PRO A 373 -10.41 0.18 12.69
CA PRO A 373 -11.30 -0.88 12.35
C PRO A 373 -11.67 -1.64 13.61
N SER A 374 -12.96 -1.84 13.78
CA SER A 374 -13.46 -2.66 14.87
C SER A 374 -13.20 -4.13 14.55
N GLN A 375 -13.19 -4.96 15.58
CA GLN A 375 -13.16 -6.41 15.42
C GLN A 375 -14.35 -6.88 14.56
N ASP A 376 -15.52 -6.26 14.73
CA ASP A 376 -16.74 -6.58 13.97
C ASP A 376 -16.57 -6.29 12.47
N PHE A 377 -15.94 -5.17 12.11
CA PHE A 377 -15.63 -4.87 10.72
C PHE A 377 -14.82 -5.98 10.05
N PHE A 378 -13.76 -6.48 10.73
CA PHE A 378 -12.97 -7.56 10.18
C PHE A 378 -13.75 -8.88 10.14
N ALA A 379 -14.57 -9.18 11.14
CA ALA A 379 -15.42 -10.35 11.14
C ALA A 379 -16.39 -10.35 9.95
N GLU A 380 -17.08 -9.24 9.72
CA GLU A 380 -17.98 -9.05 8.57
C GLU A 380 -17.23 -9.15 7.23
N ALA A 381 -16.06 -8.53 7.11
CA ALA A 381 -15.25 -8.62 5.90
C ALA A 381 -14.77 -10.06 5.64
N PHE A 382 -14.39 -10.81 6.66
CA PHE A 382 -14.03 -12.22 6.50
C PHE A 382 -15.23 -13.06 6.05
N GLU A 383 -16.41 -12.88 6.65
CA GLU A 383 -17.64 -13.59 6.26
C GLU A 383 -18.01 -13.29 4.81
N GLU A 384 -17.89 -12.04 4.38
CA GLU A 384 -18.14 -11.62 2.99
C GLU A 384 -17.22 -12.38 2.01
N TYR A 385 -15.92 -12.49 2.30
CA TYR A 385 -14.96 -13.17 1.44
C TYR A 385 -14.99 -14.70 1.58
N LEU A 386 -15.49 -15.24 2.67
CA LEU A 386 -15.68 -16.70 2.85
C LEU A 386 -16.91 -17.21 2.11
N ALA A 387 -18.05 -16.57 2.26
CA ALA A 387 -19.34 -17.08 1.82
C ALA A 387 -19.92 -16.33 0.61
N GLY A 388 -19.52 -15.06 0.40
CA GLY A 388 -20.06 -14.18 -0.61
C GLY A 388 -19.26 -14.13 -1.91
N GLU A 389 -19.76 -13.31 -2.83
CA GLU A 389 -19.08 -12.90 -4.04
C GLU A 389 -18.99 -11.37 -4.05
N PRO A 390 -18.04 -10.77 -3.29
CA PRO A 390 -17.85 -9.33 -3.31
C PRO A 390 -17.55 -8.80 -4.72
N ALA A 391 -17.81 -7.52 -4.95
CA ALA A 391 -17.65 -6.88 -6.26
C ALA A 391 -16.25 -7.11 -6.86
N SER A 392 -15.21 -7.09 -6.02
CA SER A 392 -13.83 -7.36 -6.43
C SER A 392 -13.61 -8.79 -6.97
N ILE A 393 -14.23 -9.81 -6.36
CA ILE A 393 -14.15 -11.19 -6.86
C ILE A 393 -14.88 -11.32 -8.19
N ARG A 394 -16.06 -10.70 -8.33
CA ARG A 394 -16.78 -10.68 -9.61
C ARG A 394 -15.94 -10.00 -10.71
N ALA A 395 -15.28 -8.88 -10.40
CA ALA A 395 -14.40 -8.19 -11.34
C ALA A 395 -13.24 -9.05 -11.81
N VAL A 396 -12.65 -9.86 -10.93
CA VAL A 396 -11.59 -10.84 -11.30
C VAL A 396 -12.15 -11.92 -12.22
N ARG A 397 -13.38 -12.39 -12.01
CA ARG A 397 -13.99 -13.49 -12.76
C ARG A 397 -14.49 -13.10 -14.15
N CYS A 398 -14.93 -11.86 -14.36
CA CYS A 398 -15.49 -11.39 -15.63
C CYS A 398 -14.42 -11.25 -16.72
N ALA A 399 -13.97 -12.41 -17.28
CA ALA A 399 -13.02 -12.43 -18.39
C ALA A 399 -13.64 -12.04 -19.75
N ASP A 400 -14.98 -12.07 -19.88
CA ASP A 400 -15.66 -12.16 -21.18
C ASP A 400 -16.22 -10.84 -21.72
N GLY A 401 -15.67 -9.69 -21.32
CA GLY A 401 -16.06 -8.41 -21.95
C GLY A 401 -17.52 -7.96 -21.71
N SER A 402 -18.27 -8.64 -20.82
CA SER A 402 -19.59 -8.15 -20.41
C SER A 402 -19.38 -6.90 -19.53
N THR A 403 -19.50 -5.75 -20.14
CA THR A 403 -19.55 -4.46 -19.46
C THR A 403 -20.54 -4.54 -18.32
N TYR A 404 -20.10 -4.23 -17.09
CA TYR A 404 -21.01 -3.89 -16.00
C TYR A 404 -21.87 -2.72 -16.45
N THR A 405 -23.05 -2.98 -16.98
CA THR A 405 -24.11 -1.98 -17.07
C THR A 405 -24.65 -1.80 -15.66
N ASN A 406 -24.20 -0.75 -14.99
CA ASN A 406 -24.86 -0.28 -13.78
C ASN A 406 -26.31 0.09 -14.12
N THR A 407 -27.25 -0.78 -13.79
CA THR A 407 -28.69 -0.46 -13.71
C THR A 407 -29.01 0.20 -12.37
#